data_a105ce9d263a7d38283de65373cbe59f
#
_entry.id   a105ce9d263a7d38283de65373cbe59f
#
_cell.length_a   1.000
_cell.length_b   1.000
_cell.length_c   1.000
_cell.angle_alpha   90.00
_cell.angle_beta   90.00
_cell.angle_gamma   90.00
#
_symmetry.space_group_name_H-M   'P 1'
#
loop_
_entity.id
_entity.type
_entity.pdbx_description
1 polymer ?
#
loop_
_entity_poly.entity_id
_entity_poly.type
_entity_poly.pdbx_seq_one_letter_code
_entity_poly.pdbx_strand_id
1 'polypeptide(L)'
;LTTYPGYPCETDHSLLDLSAGVLGQCYSDGGVGDTLPVSTMPSDRPITVVFSKSMDLNSIIQGDTFIVERVKQEPSGSVTVVESNVPGRLEKNLQRIRFYPDQPWEADAHYRYTLKSSEDAGSCSTGSYTSVCDSDGLALKTDLLEGLDDGGGNNGPDDMVIYFTGTEPLDSVFTPLRNLP
;
A
#
# COMPACT_ATOMS: atom_id res chain seq x y z
N LEU A 1 10.39 6.88 -1.54
CA LEU A 1 9.49 5.84 -1.07
C LEU A 1 9.63 4.60 -1.95
N THR A 2 9.64 3.41 -1.34
CA THR A 2 9.63 2.11 -2.04
C THR A 2 8.63 1.20 -1.33
N THR A 3 7.85 0.46 -2.10
CA THR A 3 6.78 -0.41 -1.57
C THR A 3 6.96 -1.85 -2.04
N TYR A 4 6.50 -2.79 -1.23
CA TYR A 4 6.32 -4.19 -1.59
C TYR A 4 5.14 -4.76 -0.78
N PRO A 5 4.10 -5.28 -1.43
CA PRO A 5 3.87 -5.28 -2.87
C PRO A 5 3.51 -3.88 -3.38
N GLY A 6 3.52 -3.70 -4.69
CA GLY A 6 2.93 -2.55 -5.37
C GLY A 6 3.93 -1.50 -5.84
N TYR A 7 3.38 -0.44 -6.36
CA TYR A 7 4.08 0.66 -7.03
C TYR A 7 3.95 1.92 -6.19
N PRO A 8 5.06 2.64 -5.91
CA PRO A 8 5.04 3.84 -5.08
C PRO A 8 4.68 5.09 -5.91
N CYS A 9 3.57 5.05 -6.61
CA CYS A 9 3.03 6.19 -7.34
C CYS A 9 1.59 6.46 -6.93
N GLU A 10 1.13 7.67 -7.16
CA GLU A 10 -0.29 7.95 -7.14
C GLU A 10 -0.92 7.23 -8.34
N THR A 11 -1.90 6.38 -8.09
CA THR A 11 -2.47 5.51 -9.11
C THR A 11 -3.90 5.91 -9.43
N ASP A 12 -4.17 6.13 -10.71
CA ASP A 12 -5.55 6.21 -11.20
C ASP A 12 -6.18 4.81 -11.19
N HIS A 13 -7.09 4.60 -10.27
CA HIS A 13 -7.84 3.36 -10.11
C HIS A 13 -9.13 3.31 -10.95
N SER A 14 -9.37 4.25 -11.84
CA SER A 14 -10.58 4.24 -12.70
C SER A 14 -10.68 2.98 -13.58
N LEU A 15 -9.53 2.39 -13.90
CA LEU A 15 -9.41 1.15 -14.68
C LEU A 15 -9.20 -0.10 -13.80
N LEU A 16 -9.33 0.01 -12.48
CA LEU A 16 -9.13 -1.11 -11.55
C LEU A 16 -10.04 -2.29 -11.92
N ASP A 17 -9.44 -3.43 -12.23
CA ASP A 17 -10.10 -4.71 -12.43
C ASP A 17 -9.29 -5.80 -11.73
N LEU A 18 -9.69 -6.11 -10.50
CA LEU A 18 -8.99 -7.10 -9.67
C LEU A 18 -9.08 -8.50 -10.30
N SER A 19 -10.18 -8.81 -11.00
CA SER A 19 -10.37 -10.11 -11.66
C SER A 19 -9.47 -10.30 -12.88
N ALA A 20 -9.20 -9.22 -13.60
CA ALA A 20 -8.28 -9.19 -14.73
C ALA A 20 -6.82 -8.89 -14.30
N GLY A 21 -6.59 -8.63 -13.01
CA GLY A 21 -5.27 -8.27 -12.51
C GLY A 21 -4.79 -6.88 -12.94
N VAL A 22 -5.71 -5.94 -13.21
CA VAL A 22 -5.41 -4.57 -13.61
C VAL A 22 -5.52 -3.66 -12.40
N LEU A 23 -4.43 -2.96 -12.04
CA LEU A 23 -4.40 -1.99 -10.94
C LEU A 23 -4.90 -0.61 -11.37
N GLY A 24 -4.53 -0.16 -12.53
CA GLY A 24 -4.73 1.19 -13.03
C GLY A 24 -3.47 1.72 -13.69
N GLN A 25 -3.23 2.99 -13.60
CA GLN A 25 -2.07 3.68 -14.18
C GLN A 25 -1.49 4.67 -13.16
N CYS A 26 -0.17 4.85 -13.14
CA CYS A 26 0.37 5.99 -12.41
C CYS A 26 -0.05 7.29 -13.10
N TYR A 27 -0.44 8.29 -12.31
CA TYR A 27 -0.63 9.64 -12.86
C TYR A 27 0.71 10.15 -13.42
N SER A 28 0.71 10.65 -14.64
CA SER A 28 1.88 11.21 -15.29
C SER A 28 1.53 12.45 -16.12
N ASP A 29 2.48 13.38 -16.24
CA ASP A 29 2.35 14.62 -17.01
C ASP A 29 2.08 14.34 -18.49
N GLY A 30 0.81 14.29 -18.87
CA GLY A 30 0.37 14.36 -20.26
C GLY A 30 0.65 13.14 -21.13
N GLY A 31 1.03 12.02 -20.56
CA GLY A 31 1.19 10.76 -21.23
C GLY A 31 0.12 9.73 -20.83
N VAL A 32 -0.25 8.86 -21.77
CA VAL A 32 -0.95 7.62 -21.41
C VAL A 32 0.10 6.72 -20.77
N GLY A 33 0.09 6.64 -19.45
CA GLY A 33 0.95 5.74 -18.69
C GLY A 33 0.66 4.27 -19.04
N ASP A 34 1.65 3.40 -18.84
CA ASP A 34 1.44 1.97 -18.97
C ASP A 34 0.45 1.48 -17.93
N THR A 35 -0.43 0.56 -18.30
CA THR A 35 -1.33 -0.09 -17.37
C THR A 35 -0.52 -0.94 -16.38
N LEU A 36 -0.72 -0.69 -15.09
CA LEU A 36 -0.06 -1.42 -14.03
C LEU A 36 -0.83 -2.70 -13.70
N PRO A 37 -0.14 -3.84 -13.54
CA PRO A 37 -0.77 -5.04 -13.03
C PRO A 37 -0.98 -4.96 -11.51
N VAL A 38 -2.02 -5.63 -11.02
CA VAL A 38 -2.15 -5.88 -9.57
C VAL A 38 -0.98 -6.74 -9.12
N SER A 39 -0.27 -6.28 -8.09
CA SER A 39 0.86 -7.01 -7.55
C SER A 39 0.40 -8.30 -6.88
N THR A 40 1.21 -9.35 -6.96
CA THR A 40 1.00 -10.59 -6.22
C THR A 40 1.86 -10.61 -4.95
N MET A 41 1.33 -11.22 -3.89
CA MET A 41 1.96 -11.31 -2.59
C MET A 41 1.99 -12.76 -2.12
N PRO A 42 3.17 -13.40 -2.03
CA PRO A 42 3.29 -14.71 -1.43
C PRO A 42 2.76 -14.73 0.01
N SER A 43 2.06 -15.79 0.38
CA SER A 43 1.30 -15.88 1.63
C SER A 43 2.13 -15.66 2.90
N ASP A 44 3.44 -15.88 2.84
CA ASP A 44 4.39 -15.78 3.95
C ASP A 44 5.16 -14.43 3.99
N ARG A 45 4.88 -13.51 3.07
CA ARG A 45 5.65 -12.26 2.97
C ARG A 45 4.96 -11.08 3.65
N PRO A 46 5.73 -10.21 4.35
CA PRO A 46 5.18 -9.00 4.93
C PRO A 46 5.00 -7.88 3.89
N ILE A 47 3.99 -7.04 4.06
CA ILE A 47 4.00 -5.73 3.42
C ILE A 47 5.23 -4.97 3.94
N THR A 48 5.98 -4.36 3.03
CA THR A 48 7.17 -3.58 3.38
C THR A 48 7.10 -2.22 2.69
N VAL A 49 7.26 -1.15 3.46
CA VAL A 49 7.40 0.21 2.93
C VAL A 49 8.71 0.79 3.45
N VAL A 50 9.51 1.35 2.56
CA VAL A 50 10.77 2.03 2.88
C VAL A 50 10.65 3.49 2.49
N PHE A 51 10.86 4.36 3.44
CA PHE A 51 10.78 5.81 3.29
C PHE A 51 12.16 6.40 2.96
N SER A 52 12.19 7.47 2.19
CA SER A 52 13.41 8.20 1.87
C SER A 52 13.88 9.11 3.00
N LYS A 53 13.01 9.40 3.97
CA LYS A 53 13.28 10.21 5.16
C LYS A 53 13.03 9.42 6.43
N SER A 54 13.55 9.93 7.54
CA SER A 54 13.17 9.43 8.87
C SER A 54 11.74 9.81 9.19
N MET A 55 10.98 8.87 9.73
CA MET A 55 9.55 9.03 10.04
C MET A 55 9.33 9.27 11.52
N ASP A 56 8.27 10.01 11.85
CA ASP A 56 7.72 9.98 13.20
C ASP A 56 6.94 8.67 13.38
N LEU A 57 7.52 7.76 14.16
CA LEU A 57 6.93 6.43 14.36
C LEU A 57 5.59 6.47 15.10
N ASN A 58 5.27 7.56 15.81
CA ASN A 58 3.98 7.72 16.46
C ASN A 58 2.87 8.04 15.47
N SER A 59 3.21 8.62 14.31
CA SER A 59 2.24 8.91 13.23
C SER A 59 1.81 7.67 12.47
N ILE A 60 2.55 6.57 12.56
CA ILE A 60 2.23 5.32 11.86
C ILE A 60 1.40 4.44 12.79
N ILE A 61 0.08 4.52 12.66
CA ILE A 61 -0.89 3.89 13.54
C ILE A 61 -1.65 2.83 12.74
N GLN A 62 -1.50 1.56 13.14
CA GLN A 62 -2.22 0.45 12.49
C GLN A 62 -3.73 0.62 12.69
N GLY A 63 -4.47 0.51 11.59
CA GLY A 63 -5.91 0.67 11.55
C GLY A 63 -6.40 2.13 11.49
N ASP A 64 -5.47 3.10 11.42
CA ASP A 64 -5.79 4.54 11.34
C ASP A 64 -5.01 5.21 10.20
N THR A 65 -3.70 5.43 10.35
CA THR A 65 -2.86 6.04 9.31
C THR A 65 -2.15 5.02 8.42
N PHE A 66 -2.03 3.78 8.87
CA PHE A 66 -1.65 2.61 8.09
C PHE A 66 -2.74 1.54 8.22
N ILE A 67 -3.48 1.31 7.14
CA ILE A 67 -4.65 0.43 7.14
C ILE A 67 -4.39 -0.74 6.20
N VAL A 68 -4.76 -1.95 6.60
CA VAL A 68 -4.73 -3.14 5.75
C VAL A 68 -6.11 -3.77 5.73
N GLU A 69 -6.67 -4.00 4.56
CA GLU A 69 -8.02 -4.50 4.38
C GLU A 69 -8.06 -5.65 3.38
N ARG A 70 -8.94 -6.62 3.64
CA ARG A 70 -9.37 -7.57 2.62
C ARG A 70 -10.54 -6.97 1.85
N VAL A 71 -10.49 -7.06 0.53
CA VAL A 71 -11.46 -6.41 -0.34
C VAL A 71 -11.99 -7.38 -1.39
N LYS A 72 -13.12 -7.00 -1.99
CA LYS A 72 -13.72 -7.67 -3.13
C LYS A 72 -14.20 -6.63 -4.11
N GLN A 73 -13.99 -6.87 -5.39
CA GLN A 73 -14.60 -6.05 -6.42
C GLN A 73 -15.93 -6.64 -6.84
N GLU A 74 -16.96 -5.81 -6.83
CA GLU A 74 -18.30 -6.18 -7.26
C GLU A 74 -18.42 -6.10 -8.79
N PRO A 75 -19.39 -6.79 -9.42
CA PRO A 75 -19.58 -6.72 -10.87
C PRO A 75 -19.84 -5.30 -11.42
N SER A 76 -20.22 -4.37 -10.56
CA SER A 76 -20.35 -2.94 -10.88
C SER A 76 -19.03 -2.20 -11.03
N GLY A 77 -17.90 -2.84 -10.70
CA GLY A 77 -16.57 -2.23 -10.61
C GLY A 77 -16.25 -1.62 -9.24
N SER A 78 -17.25 -1.46 -8.36
CA SER A 78 -17.00 -0.91 -7.02
C SER A 78 -16.26 -1.91 -6.14
N VAL A 79 -15.39 -1.39 -5.26
CA VAL A 79 -14.65 -2.22 -4.29
C VAL A 79 -15.35 -2.14 -2.94
N THR A 80 -15.63 -3.30 -2.35
CA THR A 80 -16.20 -3.44 -1.01
C THR A 80 -15.18 -4.04 -0.04
N VAL A 81 -15.20 -3.56 1.20
CA VAL A 81 -14.36 -4.10 2.26
C VAL A 81 -15.04 -5.36 2.82
N VAL A 82 -14.33 -6.48 2.77
CA VAL A 82 -14.76 -7.77 3.34
C VAL A 82 -14.31 -7.88 4.79
N GLU A 83 -13.09 -7.42 5.07
CA GLU A 83 -12.50 -7.38 6.40
C GLU A 83 -11.74 -6.07 6.56
N SER A 84 -12.18 -5.25 7.51
CA SER A 84 -11.47 -4.03 7.88
C SER A 84 -10.40 -4.34 8.92
N ASN A 85 -9.23 -3.74 8.80
CA ASN A 85 -8.13 -3.91 9.73
C ASN A 85 -7.69 -5.38 9.88
N VAL A 86 -7.18 -5.97 8.79
CA VAL A 86 -6.58 -7.31 8.83
C VAL A 86 -5.65 -7.43 10.04
N PRO A 87 -5.85 -8.43 10.91
CA PRO A 87 -5.02 -8.61 12.11
C PRO A 87 -3.57 -8.89 11.74
N GLY A 88 -2.65 -8.31 12.50
CA GLY A 88 -1.24 -8.51 12.24
C GLY A 88 -0.36 -7.63 13.13
N ARG A 89 0.94 -7.81 12.98
CA ARG A 89 1.97 -7.12 13.73
C ARG A 89 2.72 -6.13 12.84
N LEU A 90 2.69 -4.86 13.23
CA LEU A 90 3.41 -3.79 12.55
C LEU A 90 4.78 -3.56 13.22
N GLU A 91 5.85 -3.83 12.49
CA GLU A 91 7.22 -3.48 12.89
C GLU A 91 7.61 -2.15 12.24
N LYS A 92 8.14 -1.24 13.04
CA LYS A 92 8.51 0.11 12.62
C LYS A 92 9.97 0.41 12.98
N ASN A 93 10.69 1.01 12.07
CA ASN A 93 11.91 1.74 12.35
C ASN A 93 11.88 3.09 11.61
N LEU A 94 12.91 3.92 11.82
CA LEU A 94 12.89 5.31 11.32
C LEU A 94 12.63 5.46 9.81
N GLN A 95 12.95 4.46 9.01
CA GLN A 95 12.81 4.55 7.54
C GLN A 95 12.05 3.36 6.93
N ARG A 96 11.52 2.45 7.76
CA ARG A 96 10.86 1.27 7.24
C ARG A 96 9.75 0.80 8.15
N ILE A 97 8.66 0.37 7.54
CA ILE A 97 7.64 -0.42 8.21
C ILE A 97 7.51 -1.78 7.55
N ARG A 98 7.15 -2.78 8.35
CA ARG A 98 6.78 -4.12 7.90
C ARG A 98 5.53 -4.56 8.63
N PHE A 99 4.55 -5.01 7.87
CA PHE A 99 3.34 -5.57 8.44
C PHE A 99 3.31 -7.08 8.16
N TYR A 100 3.24 -7.85 9.22
CA TYR A 100 3.13 -9.30 9.20
C TYR A 100 1.70 -9.67 9.57
N PRO A 101 0.89 -10.24 8.66
CA PRO A 101 -0.45 -10.68 9.01
C PRO A 101 -0.39 -11.85 10.00
N ASP A 102 -1.38 -11.93 10.89
CA ASP A 102 -1.48 -13.05 11.85
C ASP A 102 -1.82 -14.37 11.16
N GLN A 103 -2.50 -14.31 10.02
CA GLN A 103 -2.77 -15.45 9.14
C GLN A 103 -2.10 -15.20 7.79
N PRO A 104 -1.59 -16.24 7.12
CA PRO A 104 -1.06 -16.10 5.76
C PRO A 104 -2.06 -15.43 4.83
N TRP A 105 -1.56 -14.64 3.86
CA TRP A 105 -2.41 -14.10 2.79
C TRP A 105 -3.08 -15.28 2.07
N GLU A 106 -4.40 -15.24 1.97
CA GLU A 106 -5.17 -16.28 1.29
C GLU A 106 -4.92 -16.19 -0.22
N ALA A 107 -4.64 -17.33 -0.86
CA ALA A 107 -4.44 -17.38 -2.31
C ALA A 107 -5.70 -16.90 -3.05
N ASP A 108 -5.51 -16.13 -4.11
CA ASP A 108 -6.55 -15.51 -4.95
C ASP A 108 -7.46 -14.51 -4.21
N ALA A 109 -7.21 -14.23 -2.93
CA ALA A 109 -7.89 -13.16 -2.23
C ALA A 109 -7.23 -11.82 -2.51
N HIS A 110 -8.05 -10.77 -2.59
CA HIS A 110 -7.60 -9.42 -2.84
C HIS A 110 -7.53 -8.63 -1.53
N TYR A 111 -6.48 -7.85 -1.43
CA TYR A 111 -6.20 -6.98 -0.30
C TYR A 111 -5.82 -5.60 -0.80
N ARG A 112 -5.94 -4.62 0.08
CA ARG A 112 -5.30 -3.31 -0.11
C ARG A 112 -4.67 -2.84 1.19
N TYR A 113 -3.63 -2.05 1.07
CA TYR A 113 -3.16 -1.27 2.19
C TYR A 113 -3.11 0.20 1.81
N THR A 114 -3.34 1.03 2.82
CA THR A 114 -3.43 2.48 2.69
C THR A 114 -2.43 3.14 3.61
N LEU A 115 -1.69 4.11 3.08
CA LEU A 115 -0.93 5.07 3.86
C LEU A 115 -1.65 6.41 3.75
N LYS A 116 -2.12 6.92 4.88
CA LYS A 116 -2.81 8.20 4.93
C LYS A 116 -1.87 9.36 4.62
N SER A 117 -2.29 10.21 3.73
CA SER A 117 -1.59 11.44 3.34
C SER A 117 -2.39 12.68 3.74
N SER A 118 -1.79 13.87 3.69
CA SER A 118 -2.50 15.11 3.98
C SER A 118 -1.72 16.34 3.51
N GLU A 119 -2.42 17.36 3.05
CA GLU A 119 -1.87 18.71 2.86
C GLU A 119 -1.99 19.57 4.12
N ASP A 120 -2.84 19.15 5.07
CA ASP A 120 -3.05 19.93 6.30
C ASP A 120 -1.80 19.80 7.22
N ALA A 121 -1.17 20.94 7.48
CA ALA A 121 -0.06 21.02 8.41
C ALA A 121 -0.43 20.57 9.85
N GLY A 122 -1.71 20.58 10.20
CA GLY A 122 -2.23 20.07 11.47
C GLY A 122 -2.25 18.55 11.58
N SER A 123 -2.20 17.84 10.45
CA SER A 123 -2.31 16.38 10.40
C SER A 123 -1.17 15.65 11.09
N CYS A 124 -0.04 16.33 11.31
CA CYS A 124 1.15 15.83 12.01
C CYS A 124 1.28 16.37 13.45
N SER A 125 0.21 16.86 14.03
CA SER A 125 0.25 17.35 15.41
C SER A 125 0.40 16.19 16.40
N THR A 126 1.38 16.29 17.29
CA THR A 126 1.67 15.26 18.29
C THR A 126 0.43 14.89 19.11
N GLY A 127 0.06 13.62 19.08
CA GLY A 127 -1.10 13.07 19.79
C GLY A 127 -2.41 13.13 19.02
N SER A 128 -2.41 13.66 17.77
CA SER A 128 -3.60 13.72 16.90
C SER A 128 -3.20 13.55 15.42
N TYR A 129 -2.45 12.49 15.15
CA TYR A 129 -2.04 12.19 13.77
C TYR A 129 -3.23 11.73 12.93
N THR A 130 -3.41 12.34 11.77
CA THR A 130 -4.40 11.92 10.76
C THR A 130 -3.74 11.49 9.45
N SER A 131 -2.41 11.56 9.37
CA SER A 131 -1.59 11.10 8.25
C SER A 131 -0.26 10.52 8.74
N VAL A 132 0.44 9.82 7.85
CA VAL A 132 1.82 9.40 8.08
C VAL A 132 2.74 10.61 7.96
N CYS A 133 3.60 10.83 8.95
CA CYS A 133 4.45 12.03 9.06
C CYS A 133 5.93 11.68 9.16
N ASP A 134 6.77 12.54 8.62
CA ASP A 134 8.22 12.46 8.84
C ASP A 134 8.63 13.07 10.19
N SER A 135 9.90 12.92 10.54
CA SER A 135 10.45 13.45 11.81
C SER A 135 10.51 14.98 11.88
N ASP A 136 10.31 15.65 10.75
CA ASP A 136 10.25 17.12 10.66
C ASP A 136 8.82 17.64 10.81
N GLY A 137 7.82 16.73 11.00
CA GLY A 137 6.42 17.07 11.15
C GLY A 137 5.72 17.37 9.82
N LEU A 138 6.25 16.85 8.71
CA LEU A 138 5.64 16.98 7.40
C LEU A 138 4.86 15.71 7.06
N ALA A 139 3.63 15.88 6.61
CA ALA A 139 2.78 14.77 6.18
C ALA A 139 3.30 14.13 4.89
N LEU A 140 3.00 12.82 4.75
CA LEU A 140 3.17 12.13 3.48
C LEU A 140 2.35 12.84 2.41
N LYS A 141 2.99 13.12 1.28
CA LYS A 141 2.36 13.66 0.09
C LYS A 141 2.55 12.68 -1.06
N THR A 142 1.47 12.27 -1.66
CA THR A 142 1.46 11.29 -2.75
C THR A 142 1.57 11.96 -4.12
N ASP A 143 1.05 13.15 -4.26
CA ASP A 143 1.14 14.01 -5.44
C ASP A 143 2.59 14.32 -5.89
N LEU A 144 3.55 14.24 -4.97
CA LEU A 144 4.96 14.45 -5.27
C LEU A 144 5.73 13.16 -5.62
N LEU A 145 5.10 11.98 -5.54
CA LEU A 145 5.79 10.71 -5.79
C LEU A 145 6.23 10.55 -7.25
N GLU A 146 5.58 11.25 -8.16
CA GLU A 146 5.92 11.24 -9.59
C GLU A 146 6.79 12.43 -10.03
N GLY A 147 7.13 13.32 -9.13
CA GLY A 147 7.91 14.52 -9.43
C GLY A 147 7.11 15.58 -10.20
N LEU A 148 5.79 15.47 -10.18
CA LEU A 148 4.88 16.33 -10.91
C LEU A 148 3.85 16.90 -9.94
N ASP A 149 3.85 18.22 -9.84
CA ASP A 149 2.70 18.98 -9.45
C ASP A 149 1.75 18.89 -10.66
N ASP A 150 0.69 18.10 -10.57
CA ASP A 150 -0.26 17.92 -11.67
C ASP A 150 -0.96 19.23 -12.05
N GLY A 151 -0.67 20.34 -11.34
CA GLY A 151 -1.16 21.71 -11.62
C GLY A 151 -2.68 21.80 -11.78
N GLY A 152 -3.35 20.69 -11.60
CA GLY A 152 -4.66 20.44 -12.15
C GLY A 152 -5.77 20.29 -11.15
N GLY A 153 -5.63 20.78 -9.93
CA GLY A 153 -6.80 21.03 -9.10
C GLY A 153 -7.66 19.80 -8.77
N ASN A 154 -7.12 18.63 -8.72
CA ASN A 154 -7.70 17.52 -8.00
C ASN A 154 -7.28 17.64 -6.53
N ASN A 155 -8.00 18.28 -5.86
CA ASN A 155 -8.55 18.37 -4.53
C ASN A 155 -7.83 17.61 -3.41
N GLY A 156 -6.54 17.78 -3.27
CA GLY A 156 -5.80 17.35 -2.11
C GLY A 156 -5.09 16.01 -2.29
N PRO A 157 -4.18 15.71 -1.39
CA PRO A 157 -3.39 14.51 -1.47
C PRO A 157 -4.31 13.32 -1.26
N ASP A 158 -4.40 12.49 -2.28
CA ASP A 158 -5.04 11.20 -2.14
C ASP A 158 -4.18 10.28 -1.28
N ASP A 159 -4.82 9.51 -0.43
CA ASP A 159 -4.15 8.47 0.31
C ASP A 159 -3.45 7.50 -0.66
N MET A 160 -2.25 7.07 -0.31
CA MET A 160 -1.59 6.03 -1.10
C MET A 160 -2.27 4.68 -0.87
N VAL A 161 -3.02 4.22 -1.86
CA VAL A 161 -3.76 2.96 -1.82
C VAL A 161 -3.14 1.97 -2.78
N ILE A 162 -2.68 0.84 -2.26
CA ILE A 162 -2.03 -0.21 -3.06
C ILE A 162 -2.82 -1.51 -2.91
N TYR A 163 -3.28 -2.05 -4.04
CA TYR A 163 -3.97 -3.34 -4.12
C TYR A 163 -2.98 -4.46 -4.42
N PHE A 164 -3.25 -5.65 -3.88
CA PHE A 164 -2.50 -6.86 -4.19
C PHE A 164 -3.38 -8.11 -4.08
N THR A 165 -2.92 -9.18 -4.70
CA THR A 165 -3.58 -10.49 -4.63
C THR A 165 -2.65 -11.46 -3.89
N GLY A 166 -3.18 -12.15 -2.90
CA GLY A 166 -2.46 -13.22 -2.22
C GLY A 166 -2.16 -14.39 -3.15
N THR A 167 -1.03 -15.04 -2.97
CA THR A 167 -0.65 -16.25 -3.71
C THR A 167 -0.14 -17.31 -2.75
N GLU A 168 -0.02 -18.54 -3.23
CA GLU A 168 0.67 -19.60 -2.51
C GLU A 168 2.08 -19.14 -2.06
N PRO A 169 2.62 -19.72 -0.99
CA PRO A 169 3.98 -19.43 -0.56
C PRO A 169 4.96 -19.72 -1.70
N LEU A 170 6.01 -18.90 -1.78
CA LEU A 170 7.10 -19.24 -2.70
C LEU A 170 7.72 -20.57 -2.30
N ASP A 171 7.81 -21.48 -3.24
CA ASP A 171 8.54 -22.72 -3.03
C ASP A 171 9.96 -22.41 -2.52
N SER A 172 10.34 -23.07 -1.43
CA SER A 172 11.69 -22.93 -0.92
C SER A 172 12.67 -23.41 -1.99
N VAL A 173 13.61 -22.56 -2.37
CA VAL A 173 14.72 -22.94 -3.26
C VAL A 173 15.55 -24.06 -2.64
N PHE A 174 15.42 -24.25 -1.33
CA PHE A 174 16.03 -25.34 -0.56
C PHE A 174 14.99 -26.42 -0.31
N THR A 175 14.69 -27.24 -1.31
CA THR A 175 13.99 -28.50 -1.08
C THR A 175 14.87 -29.34 -0.16
N PRO A 176 14.41 -29.77 1.02
CA PRO A 176 15.21 -30.64 1.87
C PRO A 176 15.51 -31.91 1.08
N LEU A 177 16.77 -32.28 0.95
CA LEU A 177 17.25 -33.50 0.29
C LEU A 177 16.74 -34.82 0.96
N ARG A 178 15.70 -34.73 1.77
CA ARG A 178 15.14 -35.86 2.52
C ARG A 178 14.37 -36.87 1.69
N ASN A 179 14.12 -36.61 0.40
CA ASN A 179 13.35 -37.50 -0.46
C ASN A 179 14.11 -37.94 -1.70
N LEU A 180 15.43 -37.99 -1.66
CA LEU A 180 16.19 -38.72 -2.67
C LEU A 180 16.18 -40.19 -2.27
N PRO A 181 15.73 -41.08 -3.18
CA PRO A 181 15.72 -42.55 -2.95
C PRO A 181 17.13 -43.15 -2.75
#